data_700e400bff393f67aee5f9b7d00b32df
#
_entry.id   700e400bff393f67aee5f9b7d00b32df
#
_cell.length_a   1.000
_cell.length_b   1.000
_cell.length_c   1.000
_cell.angle_alpha   90.00
_cell.angle_beta   90.00
_cell.angle_gamma   90.00
#
_symmetry.space_group_name_H-M   'P 1'
#
loop_
_entity.id
_entity.type
_entity.pdbx_description
1 polymer ?
#
loop_
_entity_poly.entity_id
_entity_poly.type
_entity_poly.pdbx_seq_one_letter_code
_entity_poly.pdbx_strand_id
1 'polypeptide(L)'
;RWSKDDFFLALTQGVAPGGRHLYPAMPYTSYKGMSRQDADDIYAYLMTRPAVDVAITANEMPFPFNQRMALIGWNLLFRSQDPLPASSQGSSSQWQRGRYLADVLGHCGECHTPRGALGQMDLGKPMQGGDLGRFMAPDITPHGLAQRGWTPQDVSRFLGTGLAPQGSAFSEMHMVVDLSTRHLTPEDHQALALYLMGEQPPAAVPVKMGQGSDAGRMTYLDQCAGCHAREGEGKPHVAPAMRDNATLRQADGKNLIVSVLDGLPAQ
;
A
#
# COMPACT_ATOMS: atom_id res chain seq x y z
N ARG A 1 -14.73 -0.86 29.02
CA ARG A 1 -14.43 0.25 28.08
C ARG A 1 -12.92 0.50 28.14
N TRP A 2 -12.26 0.62 27.01
CA TRP A 2 -10.83 0.89 26.97
C TRP A 2 -10.56 2.35 27.35
N SER A 3 -9.47 2.58 28.09
CA SER A 3 -8.92 3.90 28.30
C SER A 3 -8.13 4.38 27.07
N LYS A 4 -7.75 5.65 27.03
CA LYS A 4 -6.81 6.19 26.02
C LYS A 4 -5.48 5.46 26.04
N ASP A 5 -4.99 5.09 27.24
CA ASP A 5 -3.72 4.37 27.38
C ASP A 5 -3.84 2.93 26.86
N ASP A 6 -4.95 2.24 27.15
CA ASP A 6 -5.20 0.91 26.57
C ASP A 6 -5.22 0.96 25.04
N PHE A 7 -5.87 1.98 24.47
CA PHE A 7 -5.97 2.17 23.03
C PHE A 7 -4.58 2.44 22.42
N PHE A 8 -3.81 3.34 23.03
CA PHE A 8 -2.44 3.64 22.60
C PHE A 8 -1.53 2.40 22.64
N LEU A 9 -1.58 1.63 23.74
CA LEU A 9 -0.80 0.39 23.86
C LEU A 9 -1.23 -0.66 22.83
N ALA A 10 -2.53 -0.77 22.56
CA ALA A 10 -3.02 -1.68 21.54
C ALA A 10 -2.52 -1.30 20.14
N LEU A 11 -2.56 -0.01 19.78
CA LEU A 11 -2.06 0.48 18.49
C LEU A 11 -0.55 0.33 18.34
N THR A 12 0.22 0.69 19.35
CA THR A 12 1.68 0.83 19.22
C THR A 12 2.47 -0.39 19.68
N GLN A 13 1.86 -1.25 20.50
CA GLN A 13 2.53 -2.41 21.07
C GLN A 13 1.80 -3.74 20.82
N GLY A 14 0.57 -3.69 20.28
CA GLY A 14 -0.22 -4.89 20.10
C GLY A 14 -0.65 -5.55 21.40
N VAL A 15 -0.85 -4.77 22.47
CA VAL A 15 -1.25 -5.27 23.80
C VAL A 15 -2.59 -4.67 24.21
N ALA A 16 -3.60 -5.52 24.34
CA ALA A 16 -4.92 -5.16 24.84
C ALA A 16 -4.97 -5.21 26.38
N PRO A 17 -6.02 -4.63 27.01
CA PRO A 17 -6.23 -4.72 28.45
C PRO A 17 -6.09 -6.14 29.00
N GLY A 18 -5.48 -6.25 30.18
CA GLY A 18 -5.16 -7.54 30.79
C GLY A 18 -3.91 -8.23 30.21
N GLY A 19 -3.09 -7.53 29.43
CA GLY A 19 -1.83 -8.05 28.88
C GLY A 19 -2.01 -9.02 27.70
N ARG A 20 -3.20 -9.06 27.10
CA ARG A 20 -3.51 -9.94 25.97
C ARG A 20 -2.82 -9.45 24.69
N HIS A 21 -1.93 -10.24 24.12
CA HIS A 21 -1.31 -9.93 22.84
C HIS A 21 -2.31 -9.99 21.68
N LEU A 22 -2.27 -8.97 20.83
CA LEU A 22 -3.06 -8.88 19.59
C LEU A 22 -2.29 -9.52 18.43
N TYR A 23 -3.02 -10.01 17.45
CA TYR A 23 -2.41 -10.47 16.20
C TYR A 23 -1.93 -9.29 15.36
N PRO A 24 -0.81 -9.43 14.63
CA PRO A 24 -0.27 -8.36 13.77
C PRO A 24 -1.10 -8.09 12.51
N ALA A 25 -2.31 -8.66 12.41
CA ALA A 25 -3.32 -8.23 11.45
C ALA A 25 -3.73 -6.75 11.67
N MET A 26 -3.68 -6.26 12.92
CA MET A 26 -3.57 -4.81 13.16
C MET A 26 -2.09 -4.45 13.11
N PRO A 27 -1.65 -3.54 12.23
CA PRO A 27 -0.23 -3.32 11.95
C PRO A 27 0.48 -2.49 13.03
N TYR A 28 0.45 -2.97 14.28
CA TYR A 28 1.09 -2.29 15.41
C TYR A 28 2.62 -2.18 15.25
N THR A 29 3.22 -3.01 14.40
CA THR A 29 4.63 -2.89 14.02
C THR A 29 4.92 -1.62 13.24
N SER A 30 3.97 -1.12 12.46
CA SER A 30 4.03 0.16 11.77
C SER A 30 3.56 1.29 12.70
N TYR A 31 2.44 1.10 13.39
CA TYR A 31 1.85 2.10 14.29
C TYR A 31 2.70 2.41 15.53
N LYS A 32 3.75 1.64 15.84
CA LYS A 32 4.64 1.95 16.96
C LYS A 32 5.24 3.36 16.91
N GLY A 33 5.38 3.94 15.70
CA GLY A 33 5.84 5.30 15.48
C GLY A 33 4.75 6.39 15.60
N MET A 34 3.50 6.00 15.89
CA MET A 34 2.39 6.94 15.99
C MET A 34 2.55 7.89 17.16
N SER A 35 2.31 9.18 16.94
CA SER A 35 2.31 10.17 17.98
C SER A 35 1.18 9.90 18.98
N ARG A 36 1.41 10.25 20.25
CA ARG A 36 0.35 10.15 21.28
C ARG A 36 -0.84 11.01 20.92
N GLN A 37 -0.60 12.19 20.34
CA GLN A 37 -1.66 13.11 19.94
C GLN A 37 -2.56 12.49 18.88
N ASP A 38 -1.99 11.94 17.81
CA ASP A 38 -2.79 11.29 16.75
C ASP A 38 -3.59 10.11 17.28
N ALA A 39 -3.01 9.29 18.16
CA ALA A 39 -3.74 8.19 18.79
C ALA A 39 -4.90 8.68 19.67
N ASP A 40 -4.69 9.76 20.44
CA ASP A 40 -5.73 10.36 21.29
C ASP A 40 -6.85 10.98 20.45
N ASP A 41 -6.54 11.58 19.29
CA ASP A 41 -7.51 12.16 18.36
C ASP A 41 -8.34 11.06 17.67
N ILE A 42 -7.70 9.99 17.24
CA ILE A 42 -8.40 8.79 16.71
C ILE A 42 -9.32 8.20 17.77
N TYR A 43 -8.84 8.05 19.01
CA TYR A 43 -9.66 7.57 20.11
C TYR A 43 -10.87 8.47 20.35
N ALA A 44 -10.67 9.79 20.39
CA ALA A 44 -11.74 10.76 20.59
C ALA A 44 -12.81 10.63 19.50
N TYR A 45 -12.38 10.53 18.24
CA TYR A 45 -13.30 10.32 17.12
C TYR A 45 -14.10 9.02 17.27
N LEU A 46 -13.43 7.89 17.55
CA LEU A 46 -14.10 6.59 17.70
C LEU A 46 -15.13 6.62 18.84
N MET A 47 -14.85 7.35 19.92
CA MET A 47 -15.77 7.49 21.04
C MET A 47 -17.03 8.30 20.70
N THR A 48 -17.06 9.03 19.60
CA THR A 48 -18.28 9.71 19.11
C THR A 48 -19.18 8.81 18.25
N ARG A 49 -18.70 7.63 17.85
CA ARG A 49 -19.49 6.73 17.01
C ARG A 49 -20.52 5.96 17.83
N PRO A 50 -21.70 5.68 17.25
CA PRO A 50 -22.67 4.80 17.89
C PRO A 50 -22.06 3.44 18.18
N ALA A 51 -22.35 2.91 19.37
CA ALA A 51 -21.92 1.55 19.71
C ALA A 51 -22.64 0.54 18.82
N VAL A 52 -21.92 -0.43 18.28
CA VAL A 52 -22.46 -1.54 17.51
C VAL A 52 -22.37 -2.80 18.36
N ASP A 53 -23.52 -3.34 18.75
CA ASP A 53 -23.61 -4.57 19.55
C ASP A 53 -23.74 -5.77 18.59
N VAL A 54 -22.61 -6.28 18.13
CA VAL A 54 -22.53 -7.45 17.27
C VAL A 54 -21.57 -8.46 17.90
N ALA A 55 -21.98 -9.73 17.91
CA ALA A 55 -21.10 -10.82 18.33
C ALA A 55 -19.88 -10.89 17.43
N ILE A 56 -18.69 -10.76 18.03
CA ILE A 56 -17.43 -10.87 17.28
C ILE A 56 -17.18 -12.34 16.97
N THR A 57 -17.06 -12.68 15.70
CA THR A 57 -16.71 -14.03 15.25
C THR A 57 -15.36 -14.45 15.81
N ALA A 58 -15.25 -15.68 16.27
CA ALA A 58 -13.98 -16.22 16.75
C ALA A 58 -12.96 -16.29 15.62
N ASN A 59 -11.69 -16.17 16.00
CA ASN A 59 -10.58 -16.27 15.04
C ASN A 59 -10.40 -17.74 14.61
N GLU A 60 -10.45 -17.99 13.31
CA GLU A 60 -10.34 -19.34 12.70
C GLU A 60 -8.93 -19.66 12.17
N MET A 61 -7.90 -19.01 12.72
CA MET A 61 -6.53 -19.28 12.27
C MET A 61 -6.11 -20.74 12.53
N PRO A 62 -5.44 -21.38 11.55
CA PRO A 62 -4.99 -22.76 11.70
C PRO A 62 -3.83 -22.86 12.72
N PHE A 63 -3.66 -24.08 13.28
CA PHE A 63 -2.46 -24.38 14.08
C PHE A 63 -1.18 -24.28 13.22
N PRO A 64 -0.08 -23.70 13.74
CA PRO A 64 0.14 -23.21 15.11
C PRO A 64 -0.23 -21.73 15.33
N PHE A 65 -0.70 -21.01 14.31
CA PHE A 65 -0.95 -19.57 14.35
C PHE A 65 -2.11 -19.16 15.26
N ASN A 66 -2.99 -20.11 15.61
CA ASN A 66 -4.04 -19.92 16.60
C ASN A 66 -3.52 -19.90 18.05
N GLN A 67 -2.25 -20.23 18.30
CA GLN A 67 -1.65 -20.23 19.63
C GLN A 67 -1.19 -18.81 20.00
N ARG A 68 -2.04 -18.08 20.68
CA ARG A 68 -1.79 -16.65 21.03
C ARG A 68 -0.51 -16.45 21.85
N MET A 69 -0.10 -17.44 22.65
CA MET A 69 1.15 -17.38 23.40
C MET A 69 2.40 -17.30 22.50
N ALA A 70 2.32 -17.81 21.28
CA ALA A 70 3.42 -17.69 20.30
C ALA A 70 3.67 -16.24 19.88
N LEU A 71 2.68 -15.35 20.01
CA LEU A 71 2.83 -13.93 19.73
C LEU A 71 3.83 -13.23 20.67
N ILE A 72 4.07 -13.76 21.88
CA ILE A 72 5.08 -13.21 22.77
C ILE A 72 6.47 -13.34 22.12
N GLY A 73 6.79 -14.55 21.62
CA GLY A 73 8.05 -14.78 20.90
C GLY A 73 8.13 -14.01 19.59
N TRP A 74 7.04 -13.96 18.83
CA TRP A 74 6.98 -13.18 17.61
C TRP A 74 7.23 -11.68 17.87
N ASN A 75 6.58 -11.10 18.87
CA ASN A 75 6.77 -9.71 19.28
C ASN A 75 8.20 -9.44 19.75
N LEU A 76 8.82 -10.36 20.46
CA LEU A 76 10.22 -10.22 20.89
C LEU A 76 11.17 -10.12 19.69
N LEU A 77 10.89 -10.88 18.63
CA LEU A 77 11.73 -10.88 17.42
C LEU A 77 11.46 -9.70 16.47
N PHE A 78 10.21 -9.28 16.31
CA PHE A 78 9.83 -8.41 15.20
C PHE A 78 9.24 -7.06 15.62
N ARG A 79 8.66 -6.92 16.81
CA ARG A 79 8.07 -5.65 17.25
C ARG A 79 9.10 -4.54 17.48
N SER A 80 10.31 -4.88 17.94
CA SER A 80 11.36 -3.91 18.24
C SER A 80 12.10 -3.40 17.00
N GLN A 81 11.95 -4.10 15.87
CA GLN A 81 12.61 -3.67 14.64
C GLN A 81 12.01 -2.35 14.17
N ASP A 82 12.87 -1.35 13.94
CA ASP A 82 12.45 -0.14 13.26
C ASP A 82 12.38 -0.44 11.77
N PRO A 83 11.20 -0.37 11.14
CA PRO A 83 11.06 -0.67 9.72
C PRO A 83 11.89 0.28 8.84
N LEU A 84 12.37 1.38 9.39
CA LEU A 84 13.08 2.38 8.61
C LEU A 84 14.34 2.84 9.31
N PRO A 85 15.43 3.00 8.56
CA PRO A 85 16.61 3.65 9.09
C PRO A 85 16.23 5.04 9.62
N ALA A 86 16.87 5.45 10.70
CA ALA A 86 16.75 6.82 11.17
C ALA A 86 16.93 7.77 9.98
N SER A 87 16.10 8.82 9.93
CA SER A 87 16.20 9.81 8.87
C SER A 87 17.66 10.16 8.63
N SER A 88 18.10 10.06 7.38
CA SER A 88 19.42 10.61 7.01
C SER A 88 19.47 12.07 7.49
N GLN A 89 20.56 12.46 8.13
CA GLN A 89 20.76 13.87 8.48
C GLN A 89 20.62 14.69 7.19
N GLY A 90 19.70 15.66 7.21
CA GLY A 90 19.43 16.52 6.06
C GLY A 90 18.09 16.33 5.35
N SER A 91 17.25 15.40 5.77
CA SER A 91 15.90 15.28 5.21
C SER A 91 15.03 16.47 5.59
N SER A 92 14.31 17.03 4.63
CA SER A 92 13.40 18.15 4.84
C SER A 92 12.23 17.79 5.78
N SER A 93 11.60 18.78 6.40
CA SER A 93 10.40 18.58 7.21
C SER A 93 9.26 17.96 6.40
N GLN A 94 9.16 18.31 5.13
CA GLN A 94 8.19 17.72 4.21
C GLN A 94 8.47 16.23 3.96
N TRP A 95 9.73 15.85 3.78
CA TRP A 95 10.11 14.45 3.67
C TRP A 95 9.79 13.67 4.95
N GLN A 96 10.07 14.24 6.13
CA GLN A 96 9.74 13.64 7.43
C GLN A 96 8.22 13.46 7.58
N ARG A 97 7.43 14.44 7.13
CA ARG A 97 5.96 14.33 7.10
C ARG A 97 5.51 13.19 6.18
N GLY A 98 6.06 13.10 4.97
CA GLY A 98 5.78 12.03 4.04
C GLY A 98 6.14 10.64 4.59
N ARG A 99 7.30 10.55 5.26
CA ARG A 99 7.70 9.34 5.97
C ARG A 99 6.68 8.94 7.03
N TYR A 100 6.27 9.85 7.89
CA TYR A 100 5.28 9.58 8.92
C TYR A 100 3.94 9.11 8.34
N LEU A 101 3.50 9.75 7.27
CA LEU A 101 2.28 9.35 6.57
C LEU A 101 2.40 7.96 5.93
N ALA A 102 3.51 7.66 5.26
CA ALA A 102 3.68 6.40 4.54
C ALA A 102 3.95 5.21 5.47
N ASP A 103 4.83 5.39 6.47
CA ASP A 103 5.34 4.27 7.26
C ASP A 103 4.51 4.01 8.49
N VAL A 104 3.92 5.07 9.07
CA VAL A 104 3.17 4.97 10.31
C VAL A 104 1.67 5.00 10.02
N LEU A 105 1.11 6.13 9.60
CA LEU A 105 -0.35 6.27 9.50
C LEU A 105 -0.93 5.47 8.34
N GLY A 106 -0.30 5.51 7.19
CA GLY A 106 -0.73 4.78 5.98
C GLY A 106 -0.17 3.36 5.90
N HIS A 107 0.83 3.02 6.71
CA HIS A 107 1.50 1.71 6.78
C HIS A 107 1.71 1.02 5.41
N CYS A 108 2.11 1.80 4.41
CA CYS A 108 2.26 1.35 3.02
C CYS A 108 3.15 0.09 2.89
N GLY A 109 4.16 -0.01 3.77
CA GLY A 109 5.04 -1.17 3.85
C GLY A 109 4.34 -2.49 4.13
N GLU A 110 3.17 -2.48 4.78
CA GLU A 110 2.43 -3.71 5.08
C GLU A 110 2.00 -4.48 3.82
N CYS A 111 1.71 -3.77 2.73
CA CYS A 111 1.42 -4.37 1.43
C CYS A 111 2.63 -4.34 0.50
N HIS A 112 3.41 -3.25 0.51
CA HIS A 112 4.48 -3.00 -0.45
C HIS A 112 5.86 -3.52 -0.02
N THR A 113 5.97 -4.28 1.09
CA THR A 113 7.20 -4.95 1.52
C THR A 113 6.97 -6.46 1.53
N PRO A 114 7.90 -7.28 1.00
CA PRO A 114 7.75 -8.73 1.01
C PRO A 114 7.61 -9.27 2.44
N ARG A 115 6.97 -10.43 2.58
CA ARG A 115 6.81 -11.11 3.86
C ARG A 115 7.80 -12.25 4.03
N GLY A 116 8.36 -12.38 5.23
CA GLY A 116 9.14 -13.54 5.62
C GLY A 116 8.26 -14.72 6.05
N ALA A 117 8.91 -15.83 6.37
CA ALA A 117 8.26 -17.10 6.67
C ALA A 117 7.32 -17.08 7.90
N LEU A 118 7.50 -16.13 8.82
CA LEU A 118 6.65 -15.94 10.00
C LEU A 118 5.65 -14.79 9.82
N GLY A 119 5.43 -14.34 8.58
CA GLY A 119 4.49 -13.28 8.25
C GLY A 119 4.97 -11.84 8.54
N GLN A 120 6.19 -11.68 9.07
CA GLN A 120 6.80 -10.37 9.29
C GLN A 120 7.19 -9.70 7.97
N MET A 121 7.28 -8.37 7.95
CA MET A 121 7.89 -7.65 6.83
C MET A 121 9.38 -7.99 6.70
N ASP A 122 9.85 -8.22 5.48
CA ASP A 122 11.29 -8.34 5.17
C ASP A 122 11.91 -6.94 5.09
N LEU A 123 12.38 -6.45 6.22
CA LEU A 123 12.96 -5.11 6.33
C LEU A 123 14.32 -4.96 5.59
N GLY A 124 14.85 -6.03 5.05
CA GLY A 124 15.97 -5.98 4.09
C GLY A 124 15.54 -5.52 2.69
N LYS A 125 14.22 -5.54 2.41
CA LYS A 125 13.63 -5.17 1.11
C LYS A 125 12.44 -4.23 1.27
N PRO A 126 12.57 -3.12 1.98
CA PRO A 126 11.43 -2.25 2.26
C PRO A 126 10.87 -1.67 0.95
N MET A 127 9.56 -1.64 0.83
CA MET A 127 8.82 -1.08 -0.30
C MET A 127 9.10 -1.73 -1.68
N GLN A 128 9.74 -2.91 -1.72
CA GLN A 128 10.07 -3.62 -2.97
C GLN A 128 8.96 -4.54 -3.48
N GLY A 129 7.73 -4.28 -3.09
CA GLY A 129 6.56 -5.04 -3.48
C GLY A 129 6.23 -6.20 -2.53
N GLY A 130 5.02 -6.73 -2.64
CA GLY A 130 4.57 -7.83 -1.80
C GLY A 130 3.49 -8.67 -2.45
N ASP A 131 3.42 -9.95 -2.09
CA ASP A 131 2.36 -10.84 -2.54
C ASP A 131 1.15 -10.74 -1.61
N LEU A 132 0.02 -10.34 -2.14
CA LEU A 132 -1.26 -10.23 -1.45
C LEU A 132 -2.19 -11.40 -1.77
N GLY A 133 -1.64 -12.51 -2.24
CA GLY A 133 -2.40 -13.68 -2.66
C GLY A 133 -2.97 -13.50 -4.06
N ARG A 134 -4.09 -12.85 -4.22
CA ARG A 134 -4.73 -12.62 -5.52
C ARG A 134 -3.96 -11.62 -6.37
N PHE A 135 -3.44 -10.55 -5.78
CA PHE A 135 -2.69 -9.48 -6.43
C PHE A 135 -1.28 -9.36 -5.90
N MET A 136 -0.44 -8.65 -6.62
CA MET A 136 0.88 -8.23 -6.20
C MET A 136 0.87 -6.73 -5.94
N ALA A 137 1.21 -6.29 -4.72
CA ALA A 137 1.55 -4.90 -4.48
C ALA A 137 2.89 -4.60 -5.19
N PRO A 138 2.96 -3.57 -6.05
CA PRO A 138 4.18 -3.29 -6.81
C PRO A 138 5.30 -2.72 -5.92
N ASP A 139 6.53 -2.80 -6.43
CA ASP A 139 7.68 -2.08 -5.88
C ASP A 139 7.42 -0.56 -5.98
N ILE A 140 7.37 0.12 -4.84
CA ILE A 140 7.19 1.58 -4.75
C ILE A 140 8.43 2.32 -4.25
N THR A 141 9.61 1.69 -4.36
CA THR A 141 10.88 2.39 -4.18
C THR A 141 11.06 3.47 -5.26
N PRO A 142 11.94 4.47 -5.04
CA PRO A 142 12.22 5.48 -6.07
C PRO A 142 12.60 4.86 -7.41
N HIS A 143 13.45 3.82 -7.39
CA HIS A 143 13.85 3.11 -8.58
C HIS A 143 12.68 2.36 -9.25
N GLY A 144 11.91 1.60 -8.46
CA GLY A 144 10.78 0.83 -8.97
C GLY A 144 9.68 1.71 -9.57
N LEU A 145 9.41 2.86 -8.98
CA LEU A 145 8.49 3.85 -9.52
C LEU A 145 9.02 4.44 -10.84
N ALA A 146 10.28 4.91 -10.86
CA ALA A 146 10.88 5.49 -12.06
C ALA A 146 10.95 4.50 -13.22
N GLN A 147 11.30 3.23 -12.98
CA GLN A 147 11.32 2.17 -14.00
C GLN A 147 9.95 1.93 -14.64
N ARG A 148 8.86 2.21 -13.94
CA ARG A 148 7.50 2.14 -14.47
C ARG A 148 6.95 3.48 -14.97
N GLY A 149 7.81 4.50 -15.10
CA GLY A 149 7.48 5.78 -15.71
C GLY A 149 6.79 6.78 -14.79
N TRP A 150 6.80 6.56 -13.47
CA TRP A 150 6.21 7.48 -12.51
C TRP A 150 7.09 8.69 -12.26
N THR A 151 6.45 9.84 -12.11
CA THR A 151 7.06 11.09 -11.59
C THR A 151 6.49 11.40 -10.21
N PRO A 152 7.11 12.29 -9.40
CA PRO A 152 6.52 12.73 -8.13
C PRO A 152 5.12 13.33 -8.29
N GLN A 153 4.87 14.05 -9.37
CA GLN A 153 3.56 14.63 -9.68
C GLN A 153 2.52 13.54 -9.94
N ASP A 154 2.90 12.48 -10.67
CA ASP A 154 2.00 11.35 -10.94
C ASP A 154 1.66 10.59 -9.66
N VAL A 155 2.64 10.37 -8.78
CA VAL A 155 2.42 9.73 -7.46
C VAL A 155 1.48 10.57 -6.61
N SER A 156 1.71 11.87 -6.50
CA SER A 156 0.84 12.79 -5.77
C SER A 156 -0.59 12.77 -6.31
N ARG A 157 -0.74 12.87 -7.63
CA ARG A 157 -2.05 12.80 -8.31
C ARG A 157 -2.74 11.47 -8.07
N PHE A 158 -2.02 10.35 -8.21
CA PHE A 158 -2.57 9.01 -8.02
C PHE A 158 -3.10 8.80 -6.60
N LEU A 159 -2.35 9.22 -5.59
CA LEU A 159 -2.78 9.12 -4.19
C LEU A 159 -4.00 10.00 -3.89
N GLY A 160 -4.14 11.13 -4.58
CA GLY A 160 -5.29 12.02 -4.39
C GLY A 160 -6.54 11.67 -5.20
N THR A 161 -6.40 10.95 -6.32
CA THR A 161 -7.51 10.73 -7.26
C THR A 161 -7.71 9.27 -7.67
N GLY A 162 -6.78 8.39 -7.38
CA GLY A 162 -6.75 7.02 -7.91
C GLY A 162 -6.34 6.93 -9.38
N LEU A 163 -6.02 8.05 -10.04
CA LEU A 163 -5.76 8.11 -11.47
C LEU A 163 -4.42 8.79 -11.78
N ALA A 164 -3.66 8.19 -12.68
CA ALA A 164 -2.44 8.76 -13.26
C ALA A 164 -2.29 8.31 -14.72
N PRO A 165 -1.40 8.93 -15.52
CA PRO A 165 -1.11 8.45 -16.87
C PRO A 165 -0.68 6.98 -16.90
N GLN A 166 -0.05 6.50 -15.84
CA GLN A 166 0.45 5.12 -15.69
C GLN A 166 -0.64 4.11 -15.30
N GLY A 167 -1.88 4.53 -15.03
CA GLY A 167 -2.99 3.66 -14.71
C GLY A 167 -3.91 4.17 -13.60
N SER A 168 -4.80 3.31 -13.15
CA SER A 168 -5.76 3.58 -12.09
C SER A 168 -5.52 2.68 -10.87
N ALA A 169 -5.93 3.14 -9.70
CA ALA A 169 -6.00 2.30 -8.51
C ALA A 169 -7.06 1.20 -8.71
N PHE A 170 -6.76 0.00 -8.26
CA PHE A 170 -7.70 -1.13 -8.30
C PHE A 170 -7.48 -2.05 -7.10
N SER A 171 -8.44 -2.95 -6.85
CA SER A 171 -8.41 -3.87 -5.70
C SER A 171 -8.19 -3.12 -4.38
N GLU A 172 -7.36 -3.65 -3.49
CA GLU A 172 -7.07 -3.06 -2.18
C GLU A 172 -6.54 -1.62 -2.28
N MET A 173 -5.73 -1.31 -3.32
CA MET A 173 -5.21 0.05 -3.50
C MET A 173 -6.33 1.06 -3.83
N HIS A 174 -7.40 0.63 -4.49
CA HIS A 174 -8.58 1.48 -4.68
C HIS A 174 -9.20 1.88 -3.34
N MET A 175 -9.38 0.93 -2.41
CA MET A 175 -9.91 1.22 -1.07
C MET A 175 -8.98 2.16 -0.29
N VAL A 176 -7.65 1.99 -0.39
CA VAL A 176 -6.68 2.90 0.24
C VAL A 176 -6.84 4.32 -0.27
N VAL A 177 -7.02 4.49 -1.57
CA VAL A 177 -7.24 5.83 -2.14
C VAL A 177 -8.60 6.36 -1.74
N ASP A 178 -9.66 5.61 -1.96
CA ASP A 178 -11.04 6.10 -1.78
C ASP A 178 -11.38 6.40 -0.32
N LEU A 179 -10.93 5.55 0.61
CA LEU A 179 -11.25 5.67 2.04
C LEU A 179 -10.22 6.47 2.84
N SER A 180 -9.03 6.72 2.29
CA SER A 180 -7.93 7.33 3.04
C SER A 180 -7.21 8.44 2.25
N THR A 181 -6.36 8.09 1.30
CA THR A 181 -5.39 9.07 0.78
C THR A 181 -6.04 10.23 0.01
N ARG A 182 -7.17 10.04 -0.66
CA ARG A 182 -7.88 11.13 -1.36
C ARG A 182 -8.34 12.26 -0.43
N HIS A 183 -8.44 11.99 0.87
CA HIS A 183 -8.88 12.96 1.88
C HIS A 183 -7.71 13.73 2.52
N LEU A 184 -6.49 13.44 2.13
CA LEU A 184 -5.30 14.17 2.58
C LEU A 184 -5.24 15.55 1.91
N THR A 185 -4.48 16.46 2.52
CA THR A 185 -4.23 17.76 1.92
C THR A 185 -3.29 17.66 0.72
N PRO A 186 -3.29 18.63 -0.20
CA PRO A 186 -2.33 18.68 -1.30
C PRO A 186 -0.87 18.64 -0.82
N GLU A 187 -0.57 19.25 0.32
CA GLU A 187 0.76 19.27 0.95
C GLU A 187 1.15 17.87 1.42
N ASP A 188 0.23 17.12 1.99
CA ASP A 188 0.45 15.73 2.42
C ASP A 188 0.64 14.78 1.22
N HIS A 189 -0.08 14.98 0.11
CA HIS A 189 0.19 14.24 -1.13
C HIS A 189 1.59 14.51 -1.67
N GLN A 190 2.03 15.79 -1.65
CA GLN A 190 3.38 16.15 -2.06
C GLN A 190 4.44 15.56 -1.11
N ALA A 191 4.17 15.55 0.18
CA ALA A 191 5.05 14.96 1.18
C ALA A 191 5.21 13.45 0.96
N LEU A 192 4.11 12.73 0.71
CA LEU A 192 4.14 11.30 0.36
C LEU A 192 4.94 11.05 -0.91
N ALA A 193 4.71 11.82 -1.97
CA ALA A 193 5.44 11.69 -3.23
C ALA A 193 6.94 11.97 -3.04
N LEU A 194 7.28 12.98 -2.25
CA LEU A 194 8.65 13.32 -1.91
C LEU A 194 9.34 12.19 -1.12
N TYR A 195 8.64 11.59 -0.17
CA TYR A 195 9.17 10.45 0.59
C TYR A 195 9.40 9.23 -0.29
N LEU A 196 8.39 8.83 -1.07
CA LEU A 196 8.44 7.63 -1.90
C LEU A 196 9.43 7.73 -3.06
N MET A 197 9.65 8.92 -3.61
CA MET A 197 10.55 9.12 -4.75
C MET A 197 11.90 9.73 -4.38
N GLY A 198 12.04 10.21 -3.14
CA GLY A 198 13.24 10.86 -2.65
C GLY A 198 13.33 12.34 -3.04
N GLU A 199 14.20 13.09 -2.35
CA GLU A 199 14.45 14.51 -2.61
C GLU A 199 15.13 14.77 -3.97
N GLN A 200 15.77 13.75 -4.52
CA GLN A 200 16.37 13.73 -5.86
C GLN A 200 15.80 12.54 -6.63
N PRO A 201 14.57 12.65 -7.15
CA PRO A 201 13.89 11.53 -7.77
C PRO A 201 14.63 11.08 -9.04
N PRO A 202 14.77 9.76 -9.25
CA PRO A 202 15.28 9.24 -10.51
C PRO A 202 14.39 9.69 -11.68
N ALA A 203 15.00 9.90 -12.84
CA ALA A 203 14.26 10.21 -14.06
C ALA A 203 13.32 9.06 -14.42
N ALA A 204 12.07 9.37 -14.72
CA ALA A 204 11.10 8.39 -15.20
C ALA A 204 11.60 7.73 -16.50
N VAL A 205 11.60 6.41 -16.53
CA VAL A 205 12.07 5.65 -17.71
C VAL A 205 10.96 5.63 -18.76
N PRO A 206 11.21 6.16 -19.97
CA PRO A 206 10.22 6.12 -21.03
C PRO A 206 9.86 4.68 -21.41
N VAL A 207 8.63 4.48 -21.87
CA VAL A 207 8.22 3.19 -22.41
C VAL A 207 8.99 2.89 -23.67
N LYS A 208 9.66 1.73 -23.70
CA LYS A 208 10.18 1.17 -24.93
C LYS A 208 9.17 0.17 -25.46
N MET A 209 8.61 0.47 -26.63
CA MET A 209 7.74 -0.49 -27.31
C MET A 209 8.57 -1.72 -27.67
N GLY A 210 8.19 -2.87 -27.11
CA GLY A 210 8.79 -4.16 -27.47
C GLY A 210 8.22 -4.67 -28.80
N GLN A 211 8.96 -5.59 -29.42
CA GLN A 211 8.38 -6.36 -30.52
C GLN A 211 7.52 -7.48 -29.91
N GLY A 212 6.20 -7.31 -30.01
CA GLY A 212 5.26 -8.38 -29.67
C GLY A 212 5.27 -9.49 -30.75
N SER A 213 4.68 -10.64 -30.40
CA SER A 213 4.42 -11.67 -31.42
C SER A 213 3.22 -11.28 -32.29
N ASP A 214 3.22 -11.69 -33.56
CA ASP A 214 2.08 -11.48 -34.45
C ASP A 214 0.79 -12.10 -33.89
N ALA A 215 0.89 -13.29 -33.29
CA ALA A 215 -0.24 -13.95 -32.65
C ALA A 215 -0.80 -13.11 -31.48
N GLY A 216 0.05 -12.55 -30.62
CA GLY A 216 -0.38 -11.66 -29.53
C GLY A 216 -1.03 -10.37 -30.06
N ARG A 217 -0.48 -9.79 -31.14
CA ARG A 217 -1.07 -8.63 -31.80
C ARG A 217 -2.45 -8.95 -32.38
N MET A 218 -2.60 -10.08 -33.03
CA MET A 218 -3.90 -10.49 -33.58
C MET A 218 -4.93 -10.71 -32.48
N THR A 219 -4.55 -11.41 -31.40
CA THR A 219 -5.42 -11.58 -30.23
C THR A 219 -5.83 -10.24 -29.62
N TYR A 220 -4.88 -9.30 -29.48
CA TYR A 220 -5.18 -7.96 -28.98
C TYR A 220 -6.18 -7.22 -29.88
N LEU A 221 -5.97 -7.23 -31.20
CA LEU A 221 -6.84 -6.55 -32.16
C LEU A 221 -8.25 -7.13 -32.15
N ASP A 222 -8.37 -8.46 -31.99
CA ASP A 222 -9.64 -9.17 -31.99
C ASP A 222 -10.42 -8.99 -30.66
N GLN A 223 -9.76 -9.08 -29.53
CA GLN A 223 -10.41 -9.14 -28.21
C GLN A 223 -10.36 -7.84 -27.40
N CYS A 224 -9.38 -6.98 -27.60
CA CYS A 224 -9.09 -5.86 -26.69
C CYS A 224 -9.22 -4.48 -27.37
N ALA A 225 -8.86 -4.37 -28.64
CA ALA A 225 -8.77 -3.09 -29.34
C ALA A 225 -10.12 -2.37 -29.49
N GLY A 226 -11.24 -3.09 -29.42
CA GLY A 226 -12.59 -2.52 -29.44
C GLY A 226 -12.79 -1.48 -28.34
N CYS A 227 -12.29 -1.75 -27.14
CA CYS A 227 -12.35 -0.85 -26.00
C CYS A 227 -11.05 -0.04 -25.82
N HIS A 228 -9.87 -0.70 -25.90
CA HIS A 228 -8.58 -0.09 -25.61
C HIS A 228 -7.93 0.65 -26.79
N ALA A 229 -8.62 0.72 -27.95
CA ALA A 229 -8.16 1.28 -29.20
C ALA A 229 -6.99 0.48 -29.84
N ARG A 230 -6.71 0.75 -31.13
CA ARG A 230 -5.85 -0.11 -31.96
C ARG A 230 -4.40 -0.23 -31.49
N GLU A 231 -3.86 0.86 -30.96
CA GLU A 231 -2.48 0.94 -30.50
C GLU A 231 -2.37 0.99 -28.97
N GLY A 232 -3.46 0.67 -28.25
CA GLY A 232 -3.48 0.65 -26.79
C GLY A 232 -3.54 2.02 -26.13
N GLU A 233 -3.94 3.05 -26.87
CA GLU A 233 -4.07 4.43 -26.40
C GLU A 233 -5.25 4.66 -25.46
N GLY A 234 -6.16 3.68 -25.38
CA GLY A 234 -7.38 3.79 -24.57
C GLY A 234 -8.43 4.69 -25.19
N LYS A 235 -9.57 4.80 -24.52
CA LYS A 235 -10.67 5.70 -24.89
C LYS A 235 -11.13 6.44 -23.63
N PRO A 236 -11.17 7.80 -23.65
CA PRO A 236 -11.64 8.58 -22.51
C PRO A 236 -13.01 8.07 -22.02
N HIS A 237 -13.15 7.91 -20.72
CA HIS A 237 -14.37 7.43 -20.03
C HIS A 237 -14.89 6.04 -20.46
N VAL A 238 -14.12 5.27 -21.23
CA VAL A 238 -14.50 3.93 -21.68
C VAL A 238 -13.50 2.88 -21.19
N ALA A 239 -12.23 3.04 -21.53
CA ALA A 239 -11.20 2.09 -21.18
C ALA A 239 -9.83 2.78 -20.97
N PRO A 240 -9.06 2.38 -19.94
CA PRO A 240 -7.75 2.95 -19.68
C PRO A 240 -6.79 2.69 -20.85
N ALA A 241 -5.81 3.58 -21.01
CA ALA A 241 -4.69 3.31 -21.91
C ALA A 241 -3.91 2.08 -21.41
N MET A 242 -3.52 1.22 -22.34
CA MET A 242 -2.60 0.11 -22.09
C MET A 242 -1.15 0.53 -22.36
N ARG A 243 -0.94 1.45 -23.32
CA ARG A 243 0.36 2.12 -23.46
C ARG A 243 0.70 2.82 -22.17
N ASP A 244 1.96 2.76 -21.77
CA ASP A 244 2.47 3.39 -20.55
C ASP A 244 1.86 2.88 -19.22
N ASN A 245 0.95 1.91 -19.26
CA ASN A 245 0.34 1.37 -18.06
C ASN A 245 1.37 0.62 -17.20
N ALA A 246 1.51 1.05 -15.96
CA ALA A 246 2.49 0.52 -15.02
C ALA A 246 2.24 -0.97 -14.67
N THR A 247 1.01 -1.45 -14.76
CA THR A 247 0.68 -2.87 -14.54
C THR A 247 1.31 -3.76 -15.62
N LEU A 248 1.35 -3.28 -16.88
CA LEU A 248 2.00 -3.99 -17.99
C LEU A 248 3.53 -3.95 -17.92
N ARG A 249 4.08 -3.10 -17.07
CA ARG A 249 5.53 -2.93 -16.86
C ARG A 249 6.05 -3.66 -15.62
N GLN A 250 5.20 -4.38 -14.93
CA GLN A 250 5.63 -5.25 -13.83
C GLN A 250 6.35 -6.47 -14.39
N ALA A 251 7.37 -6.93 -13.69
CA ALA A 251 8.12 -8.14 -14.07
C ALA A 251 7.23 -9.40 -14.00
N ASP A 252 6.23 -9.39 -13.11
CA ASP A 252 5.23 -10.44 -12.95
C ASP A 252 3.92 -10.03 -13.63
N GLY A 253 3.41 -10.87 -14.50
CA GLY A 253 2.14 -10.66 -15.22
C GLY A 253 0.89 -10.92 -14.38
N LYS A 254 0.99 -11.30 -13.12
CA LYS A 254 -0.11 -11.71 -12.25
C LYS A 254 -1.24 -10.66 -12.21
N ASN A 255 -0.90 -9.41 -11.95
CA ASN A 255 -1.90 -8.34 -11.87
C ASN A 255 -2.64 -8.13 -13.20
N LEU A 256 -1.94 -8.20 -14.33
CA LEU A 256 -2.56 -8.11 -15.63
C LEU A 256 -3.53 -9.29 -15.86
N ILE A 257 -3.07 -10.51 -15.62
CA ILE A 257 -3.86 -11.73 -15.82
C ILE A 257 -5.14 -11.68 -14.96
N VAL A 258 -5.00 -11.35 -13.69
CA VAL A 258 -6.14 -11.27 -12.77
C VAL A 258 -7.10 -10.15 -13.17
N SER A 259 -6.60 -8.98 -13.60
CA SER A 259 -7.45 -7.89 -14.09
C SER A 259 -8.25 -8.26 -15.32
N VAL A 260 -7.69 -9.09 -16.21
CA VAL A 260 -8.41 -9.59 -17.40
C VAL A 260 -9.46 -10.64 -17.04
N LEU A 261 -9.12 -11.55 -16.11
CA LEU A 261 -10.02 -12.65 -15.73
C LEU A 261 -11.18 -12.22 -14.83
N ASP A 262 -10.93 -11.34 -13.90
CA ASP A 262 -11.89 -10.92 -12.86
C ASP A 262 -12.55 -9.57 -13.18
N GLY A 263 -11.98 -8.81 -14.10
CA GLY A 263 -12.33 -7.41 -14.30
C GLY A 263 -11.81 -6.49 -13.19
N LEU A 264 -12.05 -5.21 -13.36
CA LEU A 264 -11.82 -4.20 -12.32
C LEU A 264 -13.17 -3.82 -11.72
N PRO A 265 -13.30 -3.73 -10.38
CA PRO A 265 -14.54 -3.25 -9.78
C PRO A 265 -14.83 -1.82 -10.27
N ALA A 266 -16.11 -1.48 -10.37
CA ALA A 266 -16.53 -0.11 -10.68
C ALA A 266 -15.96 0.83 -9.62
N GLN A 267 -15.35 1.93 -10.06
CA GLN A 267 -14.75 2.97 -9.23
C GLN A 267 -15.70 4.15 -9.09
#